data_062cccd0d1a7c252f82b42f1cd0f5234
#
_entry.id   062cccd0d1a7c252f82b42f1cd0f5234
#
_cell.length_a   1.000
_cell.length_b   1.000
_cell.length_c   1.000
_cell.angle_alpha   90.00
_cell.angle_beta   90.00
_cell.angle_gamma   90.00
#
_symmetry.space_group_name_H-M   'P 1'
#
loop_
_entity.id
_entity.type
_entity.pdbx_description
1 polymer ?
#
loop_
_entity_poly.entity_id
_entity_poly.type
_entity_poly.pdbx_seq_one_letter_code
_entity_poly.pdbx_strand_id
1 'polypeptide(L)'
;MPSVIEAAGGVLWRPANGRFDTEIALVHRPRQDDWSLPKGKLHDGEHALLGALREVVEETGYWAAVGLPLGGRRYRKDGVPKRVRYWALRARHGSFVPNKEVDDLVWLPPDAARRLARGRDRPIIDAFRAQHPHQVWPLLLLRHARARTPGTWAGSDQDRPLDVRGRQQAAALAGLLDAYAVQRVLAADLRRCRQTLTPLAADRHVAIESEPLFTKPAVDADLDAAVELLLSLATASVPTVVCAQRSVVMRLRQGVAAALGDQPTERAGLRKGGFYAVHLRDENPIRMSLVERVATRA
;
A
#
# COMPACT_ATOMS: atom_id res chain seq x y z
N MET A 1 19.83 -19.44 15.39
CA MET A 1 18.73 -19.96 14.54
C MET A 1 19.06 -19.67 13.10
N PRO A 2 18.82 -20.57 12.13
CA PRO A 2 19.10 -20.25 10.75
C PRO A 2 18.33 -19.01 10.35
N SER A 3 19.01 -18.03 9.75
CA SER A 3 18.40 -16.78 9.29
C SER A 3 17.34 -17.09 8.22
N VAL A 4 16.11 -16.55 8.39
CA VAL A 4 15.05 -16.69 7.39
C VAL A 4 15.37 -15.77 6.21
N ILE A 5 15.36 -16.30 4.99
CA ILE A 5 15.46 -15.48 3.78
C ILE A 5 14.12 -14.76 3.59
N GLU A 6 14.11 -13.45 3.81
CA GLU A 6 12.96 -12.60 3.53
C GLU A 6 12.99 -12.19 2.05
N ALA A 7 11.83 -12.26 1.40
CA ALA A 7 11.65 -11.93 0.00
C ALA A 7 10.29 -11.26 -0.22
N ALA A 8 10.17 -10.53 -1.31
CA ALA A 8 8.93 -9.91 -1.72
C ALA A 8 8.79 -9.91 -3.24
N GLY A 9 7.58 -9.79 -3.74
CA GLY A 9 7.28 -9.71 -5.16
C GLY A 9 5.81 -9.38 -5.39
N GLY A 10 5.35 -9.53 -6.63
CA GLY A 10 3.97 -9.20 -6.94
C GLY A 10 3.41 -9.96 -8.13
N VAL A 11 2.10 -9.92 -8.22
CA VAL A 11 1.40 -10.18 -9.47
C VAL A 11 1.34 -8.83 -10.19
N LEU A 12 2.29 -8.62 -11.10
CA LEU A 12 2.28 -7.44 -11.97
C LEU A 12 1.15 -7.62 -12.97
N TRP A 13 0.22 -6.66 -13.03
CA TRP A 13 -0.96 -6.75 -13.87
C TRP A 13 -1.24 -5.45 -14.62
N ARG A 14 -1.94 -5.55 -15.74
CA ARG A 14 -2.43 -4.43 -16.53
C ARG A 14 -3.85 -4.71 -17.03
N PRO A 15 -4.66 -3.66 -17.35
CA PRO A 15 -5.89 -3.85 -18.10
C PRO A 15 -5.59 -4.46 -19.46
N ALA A 16 -6.41 -5.40 -19.91
CA ALA A 16 -6.45 -5.91 -21.27
C ALA A 16 -7.49 -5.15 -22.11
N ASN A 17 -7.78 -5.62 -23.32
CA ASN A 17 -8.65 -4.94 -24.28
C ASN A 17 -10.13 -4.82 -23.88
N GLY A 18 -10.54 -5.31 -22.70
CA GLY A 18 -11.90 -5.15 -22.13
C GLY A 18 -11.86 -4.43 -20.77
N ARG A 19 -12.98 -3.78 -20.40
CA ARG A 19 -13.07 -3.00 -19.15
C ARG A 19 -12.76 -3.82 -17.89
N PHE A 20 -12.99 -5.13 -17.94
CA PHE A 20 -12.80 -6.05 -16.81
C PHE A 20 -11.73 -7.11 -17.05
N ASP A 21 -11.15 -7.13 -18.26
CA ASP A 21 -10.11 -8.10 -18.59
C ASP A 21 -8.76 -7.61 -18.05
N THR A 22 -8.02 -8.53 -17.48
CA THR A 22 -6.69 -8.27 -16.95
C THR A 22 -5.69 -9.26 -17.51
N GLU A 23 -4.48 -8.79 -17.74
CA GLU A 23 -3.32 -9.63 -18.00
C GLU A 23 -2.36 -9.53 -16.82
N ILE A 24 -1.68 -10.62 -16.51
CA ILE A 24 -0.61 -10.65 -15.52
C ILE A 24 0.69 -11.07 -16.19
N ALA A 25 1.78 -10.49 -15.70
CA ALA A 25 3.12 -10.80 -16.20
C ALA A 25 3.68 -12.05 -15.50
N LEU A 26 4.25 -12.95 -16.29
CA LEU A 26 5.17 -13.98 -15.84
C LEU A 26 6.54 -13.72 -16.46
N VAL A 27 7.60 -14.01 -15.71
CA VAL A 27 8.98 -13.91 -16.14
C VAL A 27 9.58 -15.30 -16.32
N HIS A 28 10.30 -15.52 -17.43
CA HIS A 28 11.08 -16.73 -17.65
C HIS A 28 12.46 -16.59 -16.99
N ARG A 29 12.85 -17.62 -16.25
CA ARG A 29 14.15 -17.65 -15.56
C ARG A 29 15.05 -18.72 -16.16
N PRO A 30 16.02 -18.36 -17.00
CA PRO A 30 16.80 -19.33 -17.79
C PRO A 30 17.56 -20.36 -16.95
N ARG A 31 18.01 -19.99 -15.74
CA ARG A 31 18.71 -20.93 -14.85
C ARG A 31 17.82 -22.03 -14.26
N GLN A 32 16.53 -21.82 -14.16
CA GLN A 32 15.54 -22.74 -13.61
C GLN A 32 14.66 -23.36 -14.69
N ASP A 33 14.71 -22.81 -15.89
CA ASP A 33 13.84 -23.14 -17.02
C ASP A 33 12.36 -23.19 -16.59
N ASP A 34 11.92 -22.10 -15.89
CA ASP A 34 10.55 -22.01 -15.39
C ASP A 34 9.97 -20.59 -15.53
N TRP A 35 8.64 -20.52 -15.59
CA TRP A 35 7.88 -19.29 -15.56
C TRP A 35 7.43 -18.98 -14.13
N SER A 36 7.68 -17.77 -13.66
CA SER A 36 7.37 -17.38 -12.28
C SER A 36 6.84 -15.95 -12.16
N LEU A 37 6.17 -15.66 -11.03
CA LEU A 37 5.90 -14.30 -10.62
C LEU A 37 7.20 -13.59 -10.28
N PRO A 38 7.37 -12.30 -10.65
CA PRO A 38 8.54 -11.50 -10.31
C PRO A 38 8.69 -11.31 -8.79
N LYS A 39 9.89 -11.59 -8.26
CA LYS A 39 10.18 -11.53 -6.82
C LYS A 39 11.65 -11.76 -6.53
N GLY A 40 12.16 -11.16 -5.49
CA GLY A 40 13.50 -11.44 -5.02
C GLY A 40 13.72 -11.21 -3.52
N LYS A 41 14.97 -11.20 -3.10
CA LYS A 41 15.36 -11.05 -1.69
C LYS A 41 15.28 -9.59 -1.28
N LEU A 42 14.86 -9.37 -0.04
CA LEU A 42 14.93 -8.03 0.55
C LEU A 42 16.39 -7.68 0.90
N HIS A 43 16.75 -6.43 0.68
CA HIS A 43 17.97 -5.86 1.22
C HIS A 43 17.85 -5.71 2.74
N ASP A 44 18.98 -5.59 3.43
CA ASP A 44 19.00 -5.37 4.87
C ASP A 44 18.24 -4.08 5.22
N GLY A 45 17.26 -4.22 6.11
CA GLY A 45 16.45 -3.08 6.51
C GLY A 45 15.37 -2.67 5.50
N GLU A 46 15.28 -3.25 4.32
CA GLU A 46 14.30 -2.88 3.29
C GLU A 46 12.86 -3.20 3.72
N HIS A 47 11.95 -2.27 3.46
CA HIS A 47 10.52 -2.53 3.64
C HIS A 47 10.04 -3.47 2.54
N ALA A 48 9.31 -4.54 2.90
CA ALA A 48 8.96 -5.59 1.95
C ALA A 48 8.12 -5.12 0.76
N LEU A 49 7.28 -4.12 0.95
CA LEU A 49 6.49 -3.52 -0.13
C LEU A 49 7.38 -2.79 -1.13
N LEU A 50 8.38 -2.03 -0.66
CA LEU A 50 9.36 -1.35 -1.53
C LEU A 50 10.27 -2.38 -2.22
N GLY A 51 10.68 -3.43 -1.51
CA GLY A 51 11.40 -4.55 -2.10
C GLY A 51 10.60 -5.27 -3.21
N ALA A 52 9.29 -5.44 -3.03
CA ALA A 52 8.44 -6.00 -4.08
C ALA A 52 8.41 -5.14 -5.34
N LEU A 53 8.31 -3.81 -5.18
CA LEU A 53 8.34 -2.88 -6.31
C LEU A 53 9.71 -2.86 -7.00
N ARG A 54 10.81 -2.82 -6.22
CA ARG A 54 12.18 -2.88 -6.76
C ARG A 54 12.39 -4.13 -7.59
N GLU A 55 12.07 -5.31 -7.03
CA GLU A 55 12.22 -6.59 -7.73
C GLU A 55 11.38 -6.67 -9.01
N VAL A 56 10.16 -6.12 -8.98
CA VAL A 56 9.33 -6.04 -10.19
C VAL A 56 10.00 -5.16 -11.24
N VAL A 57 10.56 -4.00 -10.88
CA VAL A 57 11.28 -3.15 -11.84
C VAL A 57 12.53 -3.88 -12.38
N GLU A 58 13.31 -4.51 -11.52
CA GLU A 58 14.54 -5.23 -11.89
C GLU A 58 14.28 -6.42 -12.83
N GLU A 59 13.22 -7.22 -12.55
CA GLU A 59 12.90 -8.41 -13.33
C GLU A 59 12.01 -8.11 -14.55
N THR A 60 11.27 -7.01 -14.58
CA THR A 60 10.29 -6.76 -15.66
C THR A 60 10.48 -5.44 -16.41
N GLY A 61 11.23 -4.50 -15.87
CA GLY A 61 11.37 -3.14 -16.42
C GLY A 61 10.14 -2.24 -16.21
N TYR A 62 9.09 -2.73 -15.54
CA TYR A 62 7.85 -1.97 -15.32
C TYR A 62 7.79 -1.35 -13.93
N TRP A 63 7.49 -0.06 -13.86
CA TRP A 63 7.06 0.61 -12.64
C TRP A 63 5.60 0.26 -12.33
N ALA A 64 5.27 0.11 -11.06
CA ALA A 64 3.95 -0.33 -10.67
C ALA A 64 3.39 0.44 -9.47
N ALA A 65 2.06 0.48 -9.36
CA ALA A 65 1.35 0.94 -8.18
C ALA A 65 0.88 -0.24 -7.33
N VAL A 66 0.98 -0.09 -6.01
CA VAL A 66 0.59 -1.12 -5.04
C VAL A 66 -0.92 -1.18 -4.88
N GLY A 67 -1.46 -2.38 -4.97
CA GLY A 67 -2.83 -2.72 -4.63
C GLY A 67 -2.90 -3.69 -3.43
N LEU A 68 -3.82 -4.65 -3.51
CA LEU A 68 -4.10 -5.61 -2.44
C LEU A 68 -2.90 -6.50 -2.09
N PRO A 69 -2.66 -6.79 -0.81
CA PRO A 69 -1.79 -7.89 -0.40
C PRO A 69 -2.43 -9.24 -0.77
N LEU A 70 -1.66 -10.09 -1.42
CA LEU A 70 -2.08 -11.42 -1.89
C LEU A 70 -1.60 -12.56 -0.96
N GLY A 71 -1.12 -12.18 0.24
CA GLY A 71 -0.56 -13.14 1.16
C GLY A 71 0.90 -13.50 0.86
N GLY A 72 1.28 -14.74 1.12
CA GLY A 72 2.66 -15.14 0.95
C GLY A 72 2.88 -16.65 0.93
N ARG A 73 4.13 -17.02 0.69
CA ARG A 73 4.57 -18.41 0.67
C ARG A 73 5.74 -18.62 1.62
N ARG A 74 5.78 -19.79 2.23
CA ARG A 74 6.90 -20.25 3.06
C ARG A 74 7.36 -21.59 2.54
N TYR A 75 8.67 -21.70 2.32
CA TYR A 75 9.31 -22.94 1.86
C TYR A 75 10.79 -22.94 2.23
N ARG A 76 11.49 -24.04 2.02
CA ARG A 76 12.94 -24.10 2.17
C ARG A 76 13.60 -23.94 0.81
N LYS A 77 14.65 -23.09 0.74
CA LYS A 77 15.55 -22.99 -0.40
C LYS A 77 16.95 -23.37 0.09
N ASP A 78 17.52 -24.41 -0.50
CA ASP A 78 18.86 -24.92 -0.13
C ASP A 78 18.99 -25.16 1.40
N GLY A 79 17.96 -25.79 1.98
CA GLY A 79 17.90 -26.03 3.43
C GLY A 79 17.55 -24.82 4.30
N VAL A 80 17.55 -23.59 3.77
CA VAL A 80 17.26 -22.36 4.51
C VAL A 80 15.77 -21.98 4.38
N PRO A 81 15.07 -21.65 5.50
CA PRO A 81 13.70 -21.16 5.42
C PRO A 81 13.62 -19.86 4.60
N LYS A 82 12.68 -19.82 3.66
CA LYS A 82 12.39 -18.62 2.85
C LYS A 82 10.94 -18.24 3.03
N ARG A 83 10.68 -16.92 3.25
CA ARG A 83 9.35 -16.30 3.30
C ARG A 83 9.24 -15.29 2.18
N VAL A 84 8.21 -15.41 1.34
CA VAL A 84 7.94 -14.45 0.26
C VAL A 84 6.56 -13.83 0.49
N ARG A 85 6.46 -12.50 0.42
CA ARG A 85 5.20 -11.76 0.47
C ARG A 85 4.88 -11.22 -0.92
N TYR A 86 3.58 -11.20 -1.26
CA TYR A 86 3.12 -10.77 -2.58
C TYR A 86 2.01 -9.74 -2.50
N TRP A 87 2.00 -8.81 -3.44
CA TRP A 87 0.96 -7.82 -3.67
C TRP A 87 0.48 -7.87 -5.11
N ALA A 88 -0.76 -7.43 -5.36
CA ALA A 88 -1.21 -7.06 -6.69
C ALA A 88 -0.56 -5.72 -7.05
N LEU A 89 0.18 -5.67 -8.16
CA LEU A 89 0.96 -4.51 -8.58
C LEU A 89 0.49 -4.08 -9.96
N ARG A 90 -0.18 -2.92 -10.05
CA ARG A 90 -0.67 -2.40 -11.32
C ARG A 90 0.46 -1.76 -12.11
N ALA A 91 0.77 -2.28 -13.29
CA ALA A 91 1.73 -1.70 -14.21
C ALA A 91 1.34 -0.27 -14.61
N ARG A 92 2.31 0.65 -14.63
CA ARG A 92 2.11 2.05 -14.98
C ARG A 92 2.83 2.42 -16.27
N HIS A 93 4.13 2.31 -16.28
CA HIS A 93 5.00 2.59 -17.41
C HIS A 93 6.24 1.72 -17.34
N GLY A 94 6.95 1.59 -18.43
CA GLY A 94 8.14 0.78 -18.55
C GLY A 94 8.08 -0.15 -19.76
N SER A 95 9.15 -0.86 -19.97
CA SER A 95 9.27 -1.90 -21.00
C SER A 95 10.24 -2.97 -20.54
N PHE A 96 9.98 -4.19 -20.92
CA PHE A 96 10.86 -5.31 -20.61
C PHE A 96 12.14 -5.25 -21.46
N VAL A 97 13.26 -5.51 -20.80
CA VAL A 97 14.56 -5.72 -21.43
C VAL A 97 15.16 -6.98 -20.80
N PRO A 98 15.51 -8.01 -21.60
CA PRO A 98 16.14 -9.23 -21.09
C PRO A 98 17.41 -8.94 -20.27
N ASN A 99 17.60 -9.72 -19.21
CA ASN A 99 18.78 -9.62 -18.36
C ASN A 99 19.28 -11.03 -17.93
N LYS A 100 20.30 -11.08 -17.07
CA LYS A 100 20.92 -12.36 -16.64
C LYS A 100 20.00 -13.23 -15.77
N GLU A 101 18.97 -12.67 -15.17
CA GLU A 101 18.02 -13.36 -14.28
C GLU A 101 16.72 -13.72 -14.98
N VAL A 102 16.31 -12.88 -15.96
CA VAL A 102 15.07 -13.00 -16.71
C VAL A 102 15.37 -12.72 -18.20
N ASP A 103 15.14 -13.69 -19.04
CA ASP A 103 15.37 -13.60 -20.48
C ASP A 103 14.10 -13.39 -21.30
N ASP A 104 12.92 -13.66 -20.74
CA ASP A 104 11.64 -13.44 -21.40
C ASP A 104 10.53 -13.03 -20.43
N LEU A 105 9.53 -12.30 -20.94
CA LEU A 105 8.34 -11.86 -20.21
C LEU A 105 7.10 -12.02 -21.08
N VAL A 106 6.07 -12.65 -20.52
CA VAL A 106 4.77 -12.81 -21.18
C VAL A 106 3.66 -12.18 -20.37
N TRP A 107 2.75 -11.52 -21.07
CA TRP A 107 1.49 -11.04 -20.52
C TRP A 107 0.37 -12.02 -20.88
N LEU A 108 -0.32 -12.55 -19.89
CA LEU A 108 -1.34 -13.58 -20.07
C LEU A 108 -2.58 -13.29 -19.24
N PRO A 109 -3.77 -13.67 -19.72
CA PRO A 109 -4.93 -13.78 -18.86
C PRO A 109 -4.63 -14.64 -17.63
N PRO A 110 -5.19 -14.32 -16.44
CA PRO A 110 -4.84 -15.01 -15.19
C PRO A 110 -4.94 -16.54 -15.24
N ASP A 111 -5.92 -17.09 -15.98
CA ASP A 111 -6.07 -18.54 -16.14
C ASP A 111 -4.94 -19.18 -16.97
N ALA A 112 -4.52 -18.53 -18.03
CA ALA A 112 -3.40 -18.97 -18.85
C ALA A 112 -2.08 -18.88 -18.07
N ALA A 113 -1.87 -17.75 -17.39
CA ALA A 113 -0.72 -17.55 -16.52
C ALA A 113 -0.65 -18.60 -15.42
N ARG A 114 -1.78 -18.96 -14.79
CA ARG A 114 -1.85 -20.01 -13.77
C ARG A 114 -1.42 -21.38 -14.30
N ARG A 115 -1.77 -21.72 -15.55
CA ARG A 115 -1.35 -22.99 -16.17
C ARG A 115 0.15 -23.01 -16.43
N LEU A 116 0.70 -21.91 -16.96
CA LEU A 116 2.11 -21.77 -17.30
C LEU A 116 3.00 -21.66 -16.06
N ALA A 117 2.55 -20.93 -15.04
CA ALA A 117 3.33 -20.66 -13.84
C ALA A 117 3.71 -21.94 -13.09
N ARG A 118 4.94 -21.96 -12.57
CA ARG A 118 5.37 -23.02 -11.65
C ARG A 118 4.42 -23.19 -10.47
N GLY A 119 4.32 -24.41 -9.96
CA GLY A 119 3.31 -24.80 -8.95
C GLY A 119 3.27 -23.94 -7.69
N ARG A 120 4.42 -23.37 -7.27
CA ARG A 120 4.49 -22.53 -6.06
C ARG A 120 3.79 -21.19 -6.20
N ASP A 121 3.70 -20.65 -7.41
CA ASP A 121 3.13 -19.32 -7.66
C ASP A 121 1.62 -19.37 -7.95
N ARG A 122 1.09 -20.56 -8.33
CA ARG A 122 -0.34 -20.76 -8.63
C ARG A 122 -1.28 -20.28 -7.52
N PRO A 123 -1.07 -20.59 -6.22
CA PRO A 123 -1.97 -20.09 -5.17
C PRO A 123 -1.98 -18.57 -5.02
N ILE A 124 -0.91 -17.86 -5.42
CA ILE A 124 -0.87 -16.39 -5.43
C ILE A 124 -1.69 -15.85 -6.60
N ILE A 125 -1.60 -16.51 -7.77
CA ILE A 125 -2.45 -16.18 -8.93
C ILE A 125 -3.93 -16.45 -8.60
N ASP A 126 -4.24 -17.54 -7.90
CA ASP A 126 -5.59 -17.86 -7.45
C ASP A 126 -6.13 -16.78 -6.47
N ALA A 127 -5.29 -16.30 -5.54
CA ALA A 127 -5.64 -15.19 -4.65
C ALA A 127 -5.90 -13.88 -5.42
N PHE A 128 -5.09 -13.58 -6.44
CA PHE A 128 -5.29 -12.45 -7.33
C PHE A 128 -6.66 -12.51 -8.04
N ARG A 129 -6.99 -13.67 -8.60
CA ARG A 129 -8.28 -13.88 -9.29
C ARG A 129 -9.46 -13.70 -8.35
N ALA A 130 -9.40 -14.33 -7.17
CA ALA A 130 -10.48 -14.28 -6.19
C ALA A 130 -10.73 -12.87 -5.60
N GLN A 131 -9.71 -12.03 -5.54
CA GLN A 131 -9.81 -10.69 -4.95
C GLN A 131 -10.14 -9.59 -5.96
N HIS A 132 -10.15 -9.88 -7.27
CA HIS A 132 -10.45 -8.91 -8.33
C HIS A 132 -9.75 -7.54 -8.15
N PRO A 133 -8.42 -7.48 -8.03
CA PRO A 133 -7.70 -6.26 -7.61
C PRO A 133 -7.80 -5.11 -8.63
N HIS A 134 -8.27 -5.36 -9.85
CA HIS A 134 -8.54 -4.35 -10.86
C HIS A 134 -9.75 -3.45 -10.52
N GLN A 135 -10.60 -3.88 -9.57
CA GLN A 135 -11.76 -3.15 -9.07
C GLN A 135 -11.51 -2.48 -7.72
N VAL A 136 -10.25 -2.44 -7.27
CA VAL A 136 -9.92 -2.01 -5.91
C VAL A 136 -8.93 -0.85 -5.94
N TRP A 137 -9.17 0.17 -5.10
CA TRP A 137 -8.24 1.28 -4.88
C TRP A 137 -8.01 1.53 -3.38
N PRO A 138 -6.86 2.12 -3.01
CA PRO A 138 -6.52 2.37 -1.62
C PRO A 138 -7.02 3.72 -1.12
N LEU A 139 -7.57 3.74 0.09
CA LEU A 139 -7.70 4.89 0.97
C LEU A 139 -6.71 4.72 2.13
N LEU A 140 -5.74 5.63 2.25
CA LEU A 140 -4.70 5.54 3.26
C LEU A 140 -5.05 6.41 4.48
N LEU A 141 -5.24 5.79 5.63
CA LEU A 141 -5.49 6.49 6.90
C LEU A 141 -4.19 6.54 7.71
N LEU A 142 -3.50 7.68 7.67
CA LEU A 142 -2.16 7.88 8.20
C LEU A 142 -2.19 8.56 9.57
N ARG A 143 -1.48 7.98 10.53
CA ARG A 143 -1.13 8.68 11.75
C ARG A 143 0.09 9.57 11.52
N HIS A 144 0.00 10.86 11.88
CA HIS A 144 1.12 11.79 11.76
C HIS A 144 2.44 11.24 12.36
N ALA A 145 3.57 11.64 11.78
CA ALA A 145 4.91 11.33 12.24
C ALA A 145 5.21 11.93 13.64
N ARG A 146 6.38 11.67 14.18
CA ARG A 146 6.74 12.12 15.52
C ARG A 146 6.77 13.65 15.61
N ALA A 147 5.93 14.20 16.50
CA ALA A 147 5.88 15.63 16.80
C ALA A 147 6.58 15.92 18.13
N ARG A 148 6.91 17.19 18.37
CA ARG A 148 7.37 17.68 19.67
C ARG A 148 6.44 17.20 20.79
N THR A 149 7.01 16.99 21.98
CA THR A 149 6.23 16.57 23.15
C THR A 149 5.34 17.72 23.60
N PRO A 150 4.04 17.49 23.92
CA PRO A 150 3.14 18.57 24.36
C PRO A 150 3.71 19.41 25.50
N GLY A 151 4.28 18.79 26.53
CA GLY A 151 4.83 19.50 27.71
C GLY A 151 6.08 20.34 27.45
N THR A 152 6.70 20.24 26.26
CA THR A 152 7.87 21.07 25.87
C THR A 152 7.55 22.05 24.74
N TRP A 153 6.28 22.18 24.37
CA TRP A 153 5.81 23.07 23.33
C TRP A 153 4.96 24.20 23.94
N ALA A 154 5.42 25.45 23.80
CA ALA A 154 4.77 26.61 24.38
C ALA A 154 3.62 27.19 23.52
N GLY A 155 3.49 26.77 22.25
CA GLY A 155 2.42 27.24 21.36
C GLY A 155 1.15 26.39 21.45
N SER A 156 0.18 26.67 20.57
CA SER A 156 -1.06 25.90 20.47
C SER A 156 -0.77 24.46 20.04
N ASP A 157 -1.61 23.48 20.42
CA ASP A 157 -1.45 22.10 19.95
C ASP A 157 -1.64 21.98 18.42
N GLN A 158 -2.43 22.87 17.83
CA GLN A 158 -2.62 22.97 16.38
C GLN A 158 -1.29 23.26 15.67
N ASP A 159 -0.49 24.18 16.21
CA ASP A 159 0.79 24.61 15.64
C ASP A 159 1.97 23.75 16.04
N ARG A 160 1.77 22.73 16.86
CA ARG A 160 2.83 21.85 17.33
C ARG A 160 3.49 21.07 16.17
N PRO A 161 4.80 21.33 15.89
CA PRO A 161 5.45 20.79 14.71
C PRO A 161 5.99 19.37 14.93
N LEU A 162 6.43 18.74 13.85
CA LEU A 162 7.28 17.56 13.92
C LEU A 162 8.61 17.90 14.59
N ASP A 163 9.17 16.96 15.36
CA ASP A 163 10.56 17.02 15.79
C ASP A 163 11.53 16.59 14.69
N VAL A 164 12.83 16.60 14.95
CA VAL A 164 13.86 16.21 13.97
C VAL A 164 13.63 14.79 13.45
N ARG A 165 13.39 13.82 14.36
CA ARG A 165 13.13 12.42 14.01
C ARG A 165 11.82 12.29 13.22
N GLY A 166 10.81 13.11 13.55
CA GLY A 166 9.55 13.12 12.82
C GLY A 166 9.69 13.60 11.38
N ARG A 167 10.55 14.59 11.11
CA ARG A 167 10.85 15.02 9.74
C ARG A 167 11.58 13.93 8.93
N GLN A 168 12.56 13.25 9.54
CA GLN A 168 13.22 12.09 8.93
C GLN A 168 12.21 10.96 8.64
N GLN A 169 11.31 10.69 9.58
CA GLN A 169 10.25 9.70 9.42
C GLN A 169 9.28 10.08 8.28
N ALA A 170 8.91 11.36 8.16
CA ALA A 170 8.06 11.85 7.08
C ALA A 170 8.74 11.69 5.71
N ALA A 171 10.02 11.99 5.59
CA ALA A 171 10.80 11.79 4.37
C ALA A 171 10.85 10.29 3.98
N ALA A 172 11.17 9.41 4.92
CA ALA A 172 11.19 7.96 4.67
C ALA A 172 9.80 7.38 4.33
N LEU A 173 8.72 8.02 4.80
CA LEU A 173 7.35 7.61 4.56
C LEU A 173 6.89 7.97 3.14
N ALA A 174 7.43 9.02 2.53
CA ALA A 174 7.01 9.50 1.21
C ALA A 174 7.05 8.38 0.16
N GLY A 175 8.13 7.62 0.08
CA GLY A 175 8.24 6.50 -0.86
C GLY A 175 7.21 5.39 -0.64
N LEU A 176 6.83 5.10 0.62
CA LEU A 176 5.78 4.12 0.92
C LEU A 176 4.38 4.60 0.50
N LEU A 177 4.09 5.89 0.68
CA LEU A 177 2.82 6.48 0.24
C LEU A 177 2.79 6.61 -1.29
N ASP A 178 3.93 6.97 -1.91
CA ASP A 178 4.09 7.06 -3.35
C ASP A 178 3.84 5.72 -4.05
N ALA A 179 4.25 4.63 -3.41
CA ALA A 179 4.01 3.27 -3.90
C ALA A 179 2.53 2.97 -4.19
N TYR A 180 1.60 3.58 -3.45
CA TYR A 180 0.16 3.46 -3.69
C TYR A 180 -0.38 4.40 -4.77
N ALA A 181 0.49 5.14 -5.48
CA ALA A 181 0.14 6.11 -6.51
C ALA A 181 -0.88 7.15 -6.02
N VAL A 182 -0.71 7.63 -4.80
CA VAL A 182 -1.58 8.64 -4.18
C VAL A 182 -1.69 9.87 -5.07
N GLN A 183 -2.92 10.30 -5.32
CA GLN A 183 -3.23 11.48 -6.15
C GLN A 183 -3.85 12.61 -5.33
N ARG A 184 -4.52 12.29 -4.22
CA ARG A 184 -5.16 13.27 -3.36
C ARG A 184 -4.61 13.18 -1.94
N VAL A 185 -4.22 14.33 -1.38
CA VAL A 185 -3.48 14.42 -0.12
C VAL A 185 -4.23 15.35 0.84
N LEU A 186 -4.85 14.78 1.89
CA LEU A 186 -5.58 15.52 2.90
C LEU A 186 -4.89 15.46 4.26
N ALA A 187 -4.95 16.56 5.00
CA ALA A 187 -4.45 16.64 6.38
C ALA A 187 -5.53 17.23 7.28
N ALA A 188 -5.72 16.62 8.46
CA ALA A 188 -6.36 17.35 9.55
C ALA A 188 -5.67 18.71 9.74
N ASP A 189 -6.43 19.74 10.14
CA ASP A 189 -5.91 21.11 10.31
C ASP A 189 -4.95 21.21 11.50
N LEU A 190 -3.83 20.53 11.39
CA LEU A 190 -2.77 20.42 12.39
C LEU A 190 -1.40 20.46 11.67
N ARG A 191 -0.52 21.35 12.15
CA ARG A 191 0.80 21.53 11.55
C ARG A 191 1.59 20.23 11.38
N ARG A 192 1.59 19.33 12.37
CA ARG A 192 2.26 18.03 12.31
C ARG A 192 1.70 17.10 11.26
N CYS A 193 0.38 17.15 10.96
CA CYS A 193 -0.23 16.35 9.90
C CYS A 193 0.22 16.85 8.53
N ARG A 194 0.15 18.16 8.29
CA ARG A 194 0.66 18.79 7.05
C ARG A 194 2.14 18.49 6.85
N GLN A 195 2.99 18.69 7.86
CA GLN A 195 4.42 18.39 7.79
C GLN A 195 4.74 16.92 7.54
N THR A 196 3.87 15.99 7.94
CA THR A 196 4.04 14.57 7.66
C THR A 196 3.87 14.27 6.16
N LEU A 197 2.99 15.00 5.49
CA LEU A 197 2.67 14.81 4.08
C LEU A 197 3.51 15.68 3.13
N THR A 198 4.20 16.70 3.66
CA THR A 198 4.99 17.65 2.85
C THR A 198 5.99 16.97 1.89
N PRO A 199 6.78 15.96 2.30
CA PRO A 199 7.68 15.29 1.36
C PRO A 199 6.94 14.64 0.18
N LEU A 200 5.89 13.86 0.44
CA LEU A 200 5.09 13.24 -0.61
C LEU A 200 4.47 14.29 -1.56
N ALA A 201 3.88 15.34 -0.99
CA ALA A 201 3.22 16.39 -1.76
C ALA A 201 4.21 17.14 -2.67
N ALA A 202 5.44 17.38 -2.17
CA ALA A 202 6.51 17.98 -2.95
C ALA A 202 6.95 17.08 -4.11
N ASP A 203 7.20 15.79 -3.84
CA ASP A 203 7.62 14.82 -4.85
C ASP A 203 6.57 14.62 -5.97
N ARG A 204 5.29 14.71 -5.59
CA ARG A 204 4.15 14.55 -6.51
C ARG A 204 3.65 15.85 -7.14
N HIS A 205 4.15 17.00 -6.71
CA HIS A 205 3.67 18.33 -7.14
C HIS A 205 2.15 18.50 -6.92
N VAL A 206 1.62 18.00 -5.79
CA VAL A 206 0.20 18.12 -5.42
C VAL A 206 0.02 18.98 -4.17
N ALA A 207 -1.13 19.65 -4.07
CA ALA A 207 -1.48 20.42 -2.88
C ALA A 207 -1.85 19.49 -1.70
N ILE A 208 -1.57 19.96 -0.47
CA ILE A 208 -2.12 19.34 0.75
C ILE A 208 -3.40 20.09 1.10
N GLU A 209 -4.53 19.42 0.94
CA GLU A 209 -5.85 19.94 1.33
C GLU A 209 -5.97 19.92 2.86
N SER A 210 -6.36 21.03 3.47
CA SER A 210 -6.66 21.09 4.91
C SER A 210 -8.10 20.66 5.13
N GLU A 211 -8.33 19.69 6.05
CA GLU A 211 -9.66 19.19 6.34
C GLU A 211 -9.97 19.26 7.83
N PRO A 212 -10.75 20.27 8.29
CA PRO A 212 -11.11 20.44 9.68
C PRO A 212 -11.91 19.28 10.28
N LEU A 213 -12.74 18.58 9.49
CA LEU A 213 -13.52 17.42 9.95
C LEU A 213 -12.65 16.27 10.44
N PHE A 214 -11.37 16.20 10.03
CA PHE A 214 -10.43 15.19 10.52
C PHE A 214 -9.64 15.62 11.75
N THR A 215 -10.05 16.68 12.44
CA THR A 215 -9.51 17.03 13.77
C THR A 215 -10.22 16.25 14.88
N LYS A 216 -9.54 16.10 16.03
CA LYS A 216 -10.15 15.37 17.16
C LYS A 216 -11.46 16.03 17.65
N PRO A 217 -11.53 17.37 17.87
CA PRO A 217 -12.79 18.00 18.27
C PRO A 217 -13.94 17.77 17.28
N ALA A 218 -13.68 17.87 15.98
CA ALA A 218 -14.72 17.68 14.97
C ALA A 218 -15.23 16.21 14.95
N VAL A 219 -14.32 15.23 14.98
CA VAL A 219 -14.69 13.81 15.05
C VAL A 219 -15.36 13.44 16.37
N ASP A 220 -15.03 14.11 17.48
CA ASP A 220 -15.74 13.90 18.76
C ASP A 220 -17.15 14.48 18.72
N ALA A 221 -17.37 15.57 17.99
CA ALA A 221 -18.68 16.19 17.80
C ALA A 221 -19.55 15.43 16.79
N ASP A 222 -19.00 15.04 15.66
CA ASP A 222 -19.73 14.36 14.57
C ASP A 222 -18.79 13.40 13.82
N LEU A 223 -18.79 12.12 14.19
CA LEU A 223 -18.04 11.08 13.51
C LEU A 223 -18.65 10.76 12.15
N ASP A 224 -19.97 10.80 12.04
CA ASP A 224 -20.68 10.34 10.85
C ASP A 224 -20.39 11.29 9.69
N ALA A 225 -20.38 12.61 9.89
CA ALA A 225 -19.97 13.57 8.87
C ALA A 225 -18.55 13.33 8.36
N ALA A 226 -17.61 13.01 9.27
CA ALA A 226 -16.23 12.70 8.87
C ALA A 226 -16.13 11.37 8.10
N VAL A 227 -16.95 10.36 8.42
CA VAL A 227 -17.04 9.08 7.71
C VAL A 227 -17.69 9.28 6.34
N GLU A 228 -18.78 10.02 6.24
CA GLU A 228 -19.44 10.34 4.99
C GLU A 228 -18.48 11.05 4.01
N LEU A 229 -17.69 12.02 4.51
CA LEU A 229 -16.66 12.66 3.70
C LEU A 229 -15.64 11.62 3.19
N LEU A 230 -15.15 10.72 4.04
CA LEU A 230 -14.22 9.66 3.60
C LEU A 230 -14.84 8.75 2.54
N LEU A 231 -16.10 8.38 2.68
CA LEU A 231 -16.81 7.55 1.71
C LEU A 231 -17.05 8.31 0.40
N SER A 232 -17.35 9.62 0.45
CA SER A 232 -17.45 10.44 -0.75
C SER A 232 -16.14 10.56 -1.51
N LEU A 233 -15.00 10.68 -0.78
CA LEU A 233 -13.66 10.61 -1.38
C LEU A 233 -13.39 9.26 -2.02
N ALA A 234 -13.91 8.20 -1.42
CA ALA A 234 -13.79 6.85 -1.92
C ALA A 234 -14.57 6.61 -3.21
N THR A 235 -15.77 7.21 -3.40
CA THR A 235 -16.54 7.08 -4.63
C THR A 235 -15.84 7.64 -5.86
N ALA A 236 -14.90 8.55 -5.69
CA ALA A 236 -14.09 9.09 -6.77
C ALA A 236 -13.09 8.09 -7.37
N SER A 237 -12.90 6.91 -6.76
CA SER A 237 -11.92 5.89 -7.17
C SER A 237 -10.48 6.42 -7.31
N VAL A 238 -10.15 7.47 -6.54
CA VAL A 238 -8.86 8.15 -6.56
C VAL A 238 -8.04 7.74 -5.33
N PRO A 239 -6.85 7.16 -5.50
CA PRO A 239 -5.95 6.85 -4.38
C PRO A 239 -5.69 8.08 -3.51
N THR A 240 -6.18 8.03 -2.27
CA THR A 240 -6.21 9.17 -1.35
C THR A 240 -5.48 8.85 -0.06
N VAL A 241 -4.71 9.80 0.48
CA VAL A 241 -4.16 9.73 1.83
C VAL A 241 -4.77 10.79 2.73
N VAL A 242 -5.19 10.39 3.93
CA VAL A 242 -5.68 11.27 4.99
C VAL A 242 -4.76 11.15 6.20
N CYS A 243 -4.14 12.24 6.61
CA CYS A 243 -3.27 12.29 7.78
C CYS A 243 -3.96 12.96 8.98
N ALA A 244 -4.07 12.23 10.09
CA ALA A 244 -4.71 12.73 11.30
C ALA A 244 -4.01 12.25 12.59
N GLN A 245 -4.58 12.56 13.74
CA GLN A 245 -4.18 12.05 15.05
C GLN A 245 -4.56 10.57 15.20
N ARG A 246 -3.84 9.84 16.08
CA ARG A 246 -4.10 8.40 16.29
C ARG A 246 -5.57 8.08 16.61
N SER A 247 -6.16 8.82 17.56
CA SER A 247 -7.55 8.61 17.97
C SER A 247 -8.52 8.79 16.82
N VAL A 248 -8.30 9.81 16.00
CA VAL A 248 -9.09 10.11 14.82
C VAL A 248 -8.96 8.98 13.78
N VAL A 249 -7.73 8.61 13.40
CA VAL A 249 -7.48 7.52 12.44
C VAL A 249 -8.17 6.23 12.87
N MET A 250 -8.13 5.90 14.17
CA MET A 250 -8.77 4.68 14.68
C MET A 250 -10.31 4.75 14.58
N ARG A 251 -10.90 5.90 14.91
CA ARG A 251 -12.36 6.10 14.81
C ARG A 251 -12.85 6.13 13.37
N LEU A 252 -12.14 6.84 12.49
CA LEU A 252 -12.45 6.88 11.07
C LEU A 252 -12.41 5.48 10.44
N ARG A 253 -11.37 4.68 10.75
CA ARG A 253 -11.29 3.29 10.29
C ARG A 253 -12.48 2.46 10.77
N GLN A 254 -12.86 2.60 12.05
CA GLN A 254 -14.01 1.89 12.60
C GLN A 254 -15.33 2.35 11.98
N GLY A 255 -15.51 3.66 11.81
CA GLY A 255 -16.69 4.23 11.19
C GLY A 255 -16.86 3.78 9.74
N VAL A 256 -15.79 3.83 8.92
CA VAL A 256 -15.81 3.31 7.55
C VAL A 256 -16.16 1.81 7.53
N ALA A 257 -15.56 1.00 8.39
CA ALA A 257 -15.86 -0.42 8.45
C ALA A 257 -17.34 -0.66 8.82
N ALA A 258 -17.86 0.03 9.82
CA ALA A 258 -19.26 -0.10 10.23
C ALA A 258 -20.22 0.34 9.12
N ALA A 259 -19.96 1.48 8.46
CA ALA A 259 -20.78 2.00 7.36
C ALA A 259 -20.81 1.03 6.15
N LEU A 260 -19.75 0.25 5.94
CA LEU A 260 -19.64 -0.74 4.87
C LEU A 260 -20.05 -2.18 5.31
N GLY A 261 -20.61 -2.33 6.52
CA GLY A 261 -21.10 -3.60 7.03
C GLY A 261 -20.00 -4.58 7.46
N ASP A 262 -18.78 -4.09 7.73
CA ASP A 262 -17.64 -4.91 8.14
C ASP A 262 -17.29 -4.65 9.61
N GLN A 263 -16.64 -5.64 10.25
CA GLN A 263 -16.16 -5.54 11.63
C GLN A 263 -14.61 -5.46 11.61
N PRO A 264 -14.01 -4.37 12.09
CA PRO A 264 -12.56 -4.27 12.14
C PRO A 264 -12.00 -5.25 13.16
N THR A 265 -11.34 -6.29 12.68
CA THR A 265 -10.81 -7.41 13.48
C THR A 265 -9.57 -7.07 14.29
N GLU A 266 -8.81 -6.04 13.92
CA GLU A 266 -7.58 -5.68 14.62
C GLU A 266 -7.73 -4.47 15.54
N ARG A 267 -7.48 -4.66 16.84
CA ARG A 267 -7.31 -3.60 17.85
C ARG A 267 -5.87 -3.07 17.91
N ALA A 268 -4.97 -3.53 17.05
CA ALA A 268 -3.55 -3.19 17.12
C ALA A 268 -3.30 -1.70 16.93
N GLY A 269 -2.61 -1.10 17.89
CA GLY A 269 -2.30 0.33 17.86
C GLY A 269 -1.41 0.73 16.68
N LEU A 270 -1.70 1.87 16.08
CA LEU A 270 -0.91 2.43 14.99
C LEU A 270 0.28 3.23 15.55
N ARG A 271 1.51 2.92 15.13
CA ARG A 271 2.72 3.69 15.49
C ARG A 271 2.69 5.06 14.78
N LYS A 272 3.47 6.04 15.25
CA LYS A 272 3.66 7.32 14.56
C LYS A 272 4.24 7.07 13.17
N GLY A 273 3.68 7.72 12.15
CA GLY A 273 4.00 7.47 10.75
C GLY A 273 3.48 6.15 10.18
N GLY A 274 2.81 5.30 10.95
CA GLY A 274 2.11 4.13 10.42
C GLY A 274 0.76 4.50 9.83
N PHE A 275 0.26 3.67 8.92
CA PHE A 275 -1.03 3.88 8.29
C PHE A 275 -1.80 2.57 8.07
N TYR A 276 -3.09 2.70 7.87
CA TYR A 276 -3.93 1.64 7.32
C TYR A 276 -4.15 1.93 5.84
N ALA A 277 -3.94 0.93 5.00
CA ALA A 277 -4.43 0.92 3.63
C ALA A 277 -5.80 0.22 3.64
N VAL A 278 -6.86 1.00 3.51
CA VAL A 278 -8.23 0.52 3.37
C VAL A 278 -8.46 0.31 1.89
N HIS A 279 -8.58 -0.92 1.48
CA HIS A 279 -8.81 -1.29 0.10
C HIS A 279 -10.32 -1.33 -0.16
N LEU A 280 -10.78 -0.42 -0.97
CA LEU A 280 -12.19 -0.23 -1.32
C LEU A 280 -12.45 -0.79 -2.70
N ARG A 281 -13.62 -1.42 -2.90
CA ARG A 281 -14.05 -2.01 -4.17
C ARG A 281 -15.07 -1.11 -4.85
N ASP A 282 -14.88 -0.90 -6.15
CA ASP A 282 -15.82 -0.17 -7.01
C ASP A 282 -17.07 -1.02 -7.29
N GLU A 283 -17.94 -1.04 -6.31
CA GLU A 283 -19.26 -1.66 -6.37
C GLU A 283 -20.31 -0.63 -5.95
N ASN A 284 -21.55 -0.80 -6.35
CA ASN A 284 -22.65 0.04 -5.87
C ASN A 284 -23.61 -0.79 -5.00
N PRO A 285 -23.62 -0.62 -3.66
CA PRO A 285 -22.78 0.28 -2.86
C PRO A 285 -21.29 -0.14 -2.80
N ILE A 286 -20.40 0.82 -2.50
CA ILE A 286 -18.97 0.55 -2.25
C ILE A 286 -18.82 -0.49 -1.15
N ARG A 287 -17.85 -1.39 -1.31
CA ARG A 287 -17.51 -2.39 -0.31
C ARG A 287 -16.05 -2.30 0.11
N MET A 288 -15.77 -2.63 1.36
CA MET A 288 -14.41 -2.81 1.85
C MET A 288 -13.92 -4.21 1.46
N SER A 289 -12.79 -4.26 0.75
CA SER A 289 -12.17 -5.54 0.38
C SER A 289 -11.21 -6.03 1.46
N LEU A 290 -10.40 -5.12 2.01
CA LEU A 290 -9.40 -5.46 3.02
C LEU A 290 -8.88 -4.20 3.72
N VAL A 291 -8.44 -4.33 4.97
CA VAL A 291 -7.64 -3.33 5.70
C VAL A 291 -6.26 -3.90 5.99
N GLU A 292 -5.24 -3.30 5.41
CA GLU A 292 -3.84 -3.64 5.67
C GLU A 292 -3.21 -2.60 6.60
N ARG A 293 -2.53 -3.07 7.66
CA ARG A 293 -1.71 -2.20 8.50
C ARG A 293 -0.29 -2.16 7.97
N VAL A 294 0.13 -0.98 7.50
CA VAL A 294 1.50 -0.75 7.04
C VAL A 294 2.30 -0.08 8.15
N ALA A 295 3.29 -0.79 8.65
CA ALA A 295 4.19 -0.29 9.68
C ALA A 295 5.45 0.28 9.02
N THR A 296 5.73 1.57 9.25
CA THR A 296 7.03 2.14 8.92
C THR A 296 8.06 1.68 9.94
N ARG A 297 9.25 1.32 9.50
CA ARG A 297 10.37 1.13 10.42
C ARG A 297 10.73 2.49 11.01
N ALA A 298 10.88 2.55 12.33
CA ALA A 298 11.30 3.74 13.07
C ALA A 298 12.79 3.96 12.88
#